data_819fdd48e830301f0d51c64870fa4ecc
#
_entry.id   819fdd48e830301f0d51c64870fa4ecc
#
_cell.length_a   1.000
_cell.length_b   1.000
_cell.length_c   1.000
_cell.angle_alpha   90.00
_cell.angle_beta   90.00
_cell.angle_gamma   90.00
#
_symmetry.space_group_name_H-M   'P 1'
#
loop_
_entity.id
_entity.type
_entity.pdbx_description
1 polymer ?
#
loop_
_entity_poly.entity_id
_entity_poly.type
_entity_poly.pdbx_seq_one_letter_code
_entity_poly.pdbx_strand_id
1 'polypeptide(L)'
;YFLDFPGTISFRLSTLLNAVEDIIRSVYGQGFRRILVLNGHGGNDGVRARLVEIVNDLPELEMNWYSWWESHGVESVALKHELKPAHANWLEAFSFTVVSDMPDELKAPPYVPSAILDAQSTRDIYIDGSFGGPYQADPAVMSEIFDITLRDILEILKFK
;
A
#
# COMPACT_ATOMS: atom_id res chain seq x y z
N TYR A 1 -1.50 11.24 8.23
CA TYR A 1 -0.53 10.90 9.27
C TYR A 1 0.79 11.65 9.11
N PHE A 2 1.49 11.50 7.99
CA PHE A 2 2.92 11.82 7.79
C PHE A 2 3.20 13.22 7.27
N LEU A 3 2.31 14.20 7.45
CA LEU A 3 2.45 15.56 6.92
C LEU A 3 3.70 16.29 7.42
N ASP A 4 4.16 15.98 8.63
CA ASP A 4 5.34 16.61 9.24
C ASP A 4 6.68 15.96 8.82
N PHE A 5 6.62 14.89 8.01
CA PHE A 5 7.83 14.31 7.44
C PHE A 5 8.25 15.11 6.19
N PRO A 6 9.52 15.50 6.07
CA PRO A 6 10.01 16.29 4.94
C PRO A 6 9.73 15.60 3.60
N GLY A 7 9.24 16.35 2.64
CA GLY A 7 8.91 15.85 1.29
C GLY A 7 7.53 15.22 1.15
N THR A 8 6.77 15.06 2.23
CA THR A 8 5.41 14.51 2.16
C THR A 8 4.46 15.52 1.49
N ILE A 9 3.82 15.09 0.40
CA ILE A 9 2.72 15.79 -0.24
C ILE A 9 1.46 14.97 -0.03
N SER A 10 0.42 15.57 0.57
CA SER A 10 -0.79 14.86 0.94
C SER A 10 -2.04 15.56 0.41
N PHE A 11 -3.02 14.77 0.01
CA PHE A 11 -4.37 15.26 -0.29
C PHE A 11 -5.27 15.09 0.95
N ARG A 12 -6.28 15.95 1.05
CA ARG A 12 -7.43 15.62 1.90
C ARG A 12 -8.12 14.38 1.33
N LEU A 13 -8.70 13.57 2.19
CA LEU A 13 -9.41 12.35 1.76
C LEU A 13 -10.46 12.68 0.69
N SER A 14 -11.25 13.74 0.88
CA SER A 14 -12.24 14.17 -0.12
C SER A 14 -11.64 14.51 -1.48
N THR A 15 -10.48 15.13 -1.53
CA THR A 15 -9.78 15.43 -2.79
C THR A 15 -9.31 14.14 -3.48
N LEU A 16 -8.78 13.18 -2.71
CA LEU A 16 -8.36 11.89 -3.25
C LEU A 16 -9.56 11.10 -3.80
N LEU A 17 -10.66 11.04 -3.04
CA LEU A 17 -11.90 10.37 -3.48
C LEU A 17 -12.42 10.94 -4.79
N ASN A 18 -12.53 12.26 -4.89
CA ASN A 18 -13.00 12.94 -6.09
C ASN A 18 -12.06 12.68 -7.28
N ALA A 19 -10.75 12.78 -7.08
CA ALA A 19 -9.78 12.53 -8.15
C ALA A 19 -9.86 11.10 -8.69
N VAL A 20 -9.96 10.10 -7.81
CA VAL A 20 -10.10 8.69 -8.20
C VAL A 20 -11.42 8.47 -8.94
N GLU A 21 -12.53 9.03 -8.46
CA GLU A 21 -13.82 8.93 -9.13
C GLU A 21 -13.78 9.55 -10.53
N ASP A 22 -13.21 10.76 -10.67
CA ASP A 22 -13.09 11.44 -11.96
C ASP A 22 -12.25 10.61 -12.96
N ILE A 23 -11.16 9.99 -12.50
CA ILE A 23 -10.34 9.10 -13.33
C ILE A 23 -11.16 7.89 -13.79
N ILE A 24 -11.87 7.22 -12.88
CA ILE A 24 -12.66 6.03 -13.20
C ILE A 24 -13.78 6.38 -14.18
N ARG A 25 -14.52 7.45 -13.94
CA ARG A 25 -15.61 7.91 -14.83
C ARG A 25 -15.07 8.30 -16.22
N SER A 26 -13.89 8.91 -16.29
CA SER A 26 -13.23 9.26 -17.56
C SER A 26 -12.84 7.99 -18.34
N VAL A 27 -12.21 7.03 -17.69
CA VAL A 27 -11.82 5.75 -18.29
C VAL A 27 -13.04 4.95 -18.73
N TYR A 28 -14.10 4.92 -17.90
CA TYR A 28 -15.37 4.30 -18.24
C TYR A 28 -16.03 4.98 -19.47
N GLY A 29 -16.01 6.31 -19.53
CA GLY A 29 -16.51 7.09 -20.67
C GLY A 29 -15.78 6.79 -21.99
N GLN A 30 -14.53 6.34 -21.91
CA GLN A 30 -13.73 5.88 -23.05
C GLN A 30 -14.04 4.43 -23.47
N GLY A 31 -14.95 3.74 -22.80
CA GLY A 31 -15.39 2.38 -23.13
C GLY A 31 -14.72 1.26 -22.33
N PHE A 32 -13.81 1.56 -21.40
CA PHE A 32 -13.26 0.53 -20.52
C PHE A 32 -14.32 0.06 -19.52
N ARG A 33 -14.37 -1.26 -19.27
CA ARG A 33 -15.31 -1.90 -18.36
C ARG A 33 -14.65 -2.76 -17.30
N ARG A 34 -13.34 -2.98 -17.40
CA ARG A 34 -12.55 -3.77 -16.46
C ARG A 34 -11.40 -2.91 -15.93
N ILE A 35 -11.42 -2.61 -14.65
CA ILE A 35 -10.45 -1.73 -13.99
C ILE A 35 -9.86 -2.45 -12.78
N LEU A 36 -8.54 -2.57 -12.74
CA LEU A 36 -7.81 -2.96 -11.55
C LEU A 36 -7.23 -1.70 -10.88
N VAL A 37 -7.58 -1.50 -9.62
CA VAL A 37 -6.89 -0.53 -8.76
C VAL A 37 -5.79 -1.26 -8.01
N LEU A 38 -4.54 -1.04 -8.44
CA LEU A 38 -3.36 -1.53 -7.75
C LEU A 38 -3.00 -0.55 -6.63
N ASN A 39 -3.32 -0.93 -5.39
CA ASN A 39 -3.07 -0.09 -4.24
C ASN A 39 -1.63 -0.20 -3.78
N GLY A 40 -0.95 0.92 -3.61
CA GLY A 40 0.43 1.01 -3.14
C GLY A 40 0.58 1.46 -1.68
N HIS A 41 -0.51 1.79 -0.96
CA HIS A 41 -0.41 2.29 0.42
C HIS A 41 -1.70 2.10 1.22
N GLY A 42 -1.59 1.67 2.48
CA GLY A 42 -2.72 1.46 3.38
C GLY A 42 -3.55 2.72 3.65
N GLY A 43 -2.95 3.91 3.61
CA GLY A 43 -3.65 5.18 3.74
C GLY A 43 -4.71 5.45 2.66
N ASN A 44 -4.72 4.67 1.57
CA ASN A 44 -5.69 4.77 0.49
C ASN A 44 -6.97 3.94 0.73
N ASP A 45 -7.07 3.17 1.81
CA ASP A 45 -8.22 2.29 2.07
C ASP A 45 -9.55 3.02 2.12
N GLY A 46 -9.55 4.30 2.49
CA GLY A 46 -10.73 5.16 2.43
C GLY A 46 -11.33 5.27 1.02
N VAL A 47 -10.54 5.06 -0.03
CA VAL A 47 -10.99 5.07 -1.42
C VAL A 47 -11.84 3.84 -1.72
N ARG A 48 -11.50 2.67 -1.17
CA ARG A 48 -12.17 1.40 -1.45
C ARG A 48 -13.68 1.44 -1.18
N ALA A 49 -14.09 2.13 -0.11
CA ALA A 49 -15.51 2.29 0.20
C ALA A 49 -16.24 3.06 -0.91
N ARG A 50 -15.62 4.09 -1.48
CA ARG A 50 -16.18 4.88 -2.59
C ARG A 50 -16.29 4.08 -3.88
N LEU A 51 -15.38 3.13 -4.15
CA LEU A 51 -15.43 2.31 -5.35
C LEU A 51 -16.72 1.48 -5.44
N VAL A 52 -17.27 1.03 -4.31
CA VAL A 52 -18.56 0.29 -4.27
C VAL A 52 -19.69 1.14 -4.83
N GLU A 53 -19.74 2.43 -4.45
CA GLU A 53 -20.77 3.35 -4.97
C GLU A 53 -20.59 3.58 -6.48
N ILE A 54 -19.35 3.77 -6.93
CA ILE A 54 -19.02 3.99 -8.35
C ILE A 54 -19.45 2.78 -9.21
N VAL A 55 -19.17 1.55 -8.74
CA VAL A 55 -19.58 0.33 -9.45
C VAL A 55 -21.11 0.24 -9.54
N ASN A 56 -21.83 0.64 -8.50
CA ASN A 56 -23.30 0.66 -8.53
C ASN A 56 -23.86 1.69 -9.52
N ASP A 57 -23.16 2.81 -9.71
CA ASP A 57 -23.57 3.88 -10.62
C ASP A 57 -23.25 3.60 -12.09
N LEU A 58 -22.25 2.76 -12.37
CA LEU A 58 -21.71 2.55 -13.72
C LEU A 58 -22.02 1.13 -14.23
N PRO A 59 -23.04 0.95 -15.10
CA PRO A 59 -23.42 -0.37 -15.60
C PRO A 59 -22.26 -1.13 -16.27
N GLU A 60 -22.19 -2.43 -16.04
CA GLU A 60 -21.18 -3.34 -16.63
C GLU A 60 -19.73 -3.04 -16.20
N LEU A 61 -19.51 -2.12 -15.25
CA LEU A 61 -18.19 -1.88 -14.71
C LEU A 61 -17.80 -3.00 -13.73
N GLU A 62 -16.72 -3.69 -14.04
CA GLU A 62 -16.06 -4.65 -13.16
C GLU A 62 -14.80 -4.02 -12.58
N MET A 63 -14.68 -3.99 -11.26
CA MET A 63 -13.52 -3.42 -10.60
C MET A 63 -12.90 -4.41 -9.61
N ASN A 64 -11.58 -4.49 -9.64
CA ASN A 64 -10.80 -5.18 -8.63
C ASN A 64 -9.93 -4.17 -7.86
N TRP A 65 -9.80 -4.43 -6.56
CA TRP A 65 -8.85 -3.73 -5.68
C TRP A 65 -7.81 -4.72 -5.19
N TYR A 66 -6.53 -4.40 -5.33
CA TYR A 66 -5.45 -5.25 -4.88
C TYR A 66 -4.41 -4.47 -4.09
N SER A 67 -4.31 -4.77 -2.79
CA SER A 67 -3.24 -4.32 -1.89
C SER A 67 -2.20 -5.43 -1.83
N TRP A 68 -1.10 -5.29 -2.54
CA TRP A 68 -0.14 -6.37 -2.75
C TRP A 68 0.44 -6.95 -1.44
N TRP A 69 0.60 -6.14 -0.40
CA TRP A 69 1.11 -6.57 0.91
C TRP A 69 0.11 -7.41 1.73
N GLU A 70 -1.16 -7.41 1.35
CA GLU A 70 -2.23 -8.21 1.97
C GLU A 70 -2.42 -9.57 1.27
N SER A 71 -1.59 -9.88 0.27
CA SER A 71 -1.64 -11.16 -0.44
C SER A 71 -1.29 -12.33 0.49
N HIS A 72 -2.06 -13.42 0.41
CA HIS A 72 -1.74 -14.66 1.11
C HIS A 72 -0.35 -15.21 0.75
N GLY A 73 0.09 -15.00 -0.48
CA GLY A 73 1.42 -15.40 -0.91
C GLY A 73 2.50 -14.61 -0.18
N VAL A 74 2.34 -13.30 -0.06
CA VAL A 74 3.25 -12.41 0.68
C VAL A 74 3.27 -12.78 2.17
N GLU A 75 2.10 -13.00 2.77
CA GLU A 75 1.98 -13.45 4.16
C GLU A 75 2.71 -14.78 4.40
N SER A 76 2.53 -15.74 3.49
CA SER A 76 3.18 -17.06 3.58
C SER A 76 4.70 -16.97 3.53
N VAL A 77 5.26 -16.10 2.66
CA VAL A 77 6.71 -15.87 2.60
C VAL A 77 7.20 -15.18 3.86
N ALA A 78 6.49 -14.16 4.34
CA ALA A 78 6.84 -13.47 5.58
C ALA A 78 6.91 -14.45 6.77
N LEU A 79 5.90 -15.30 6.92
CA LEU A 79 5.86 -16.32 7.99
C LEU A 79 7.00 -17.33 7.85
N LYS A 80 7.27 -17.83 6.65
CA LYS A 80 8.37 -18.78 6.37
C LYS A 80 9.72 -18.24 6.80
N HIS A 81 9.93 -16.93 6.71
CA HIS A 81 11.19 -16.26 7.05
C HIS A 81 11.15 -15.53 8.40
N GLU A 82 10.11 -15.79 9.23
CA GLU A 82 9.93 -15.14 10.54
C GLU A 82 9.95 -13.61 10.49
N LEU A 83 9.51 -13.05 9.35
CA LEU A 83 9.44 -11.62 9.09
C LEU A 83 8.03 -11.10 9.35
N LYS A 84 7.93 -9.94 10.01
CA LYS A 84 6.65 -9.28 10.26
C LYS A 84 6.50 -8.05 9.34
N PRO A 85 5.55 -8.06 8.41
CA PRO A 85 5.27 -6.89 7.57
C PRO A 85 4.81 -5.70 8.41
N ALA A 86 5.34 -4.52 8.12
CA ALA A 86 4.89 -3.27 8.70
C ALA A 86 5.25 -2.10 7.76
N HIS A 87 4.69 -0.92 8.02
CA HIS A 87 4.96 0.28 7.24
C HIS A 87 6.44 0.67 7.29
N ALA A 88 7.00 1.00 6.15
CA ALA A 88 8.39 1.46 5.97
C ALA A 88 9.42 0.55 6.66
N ASN A 89 9.26 -0.75 6.52
CA ASN A 89 10.24 -1.74 6.96
C ASN A 89 10.74 -2.59 5.76
N TRP A 90 11.35 -3.72 6.04
CA TRP A 90 11.92 -4.63 5.07
C TRP A 90 11.01 -4.92 3.86
N LEU A 91 9.68 -4.93 4.06
CA LEU A 91 8.72 -5.27 3.00
C LEU A 91 8.76 -4.30 1.82
N GLU A 92 9.22 -3.08 2.03
CA GLU A 92 9.33 -2.05 1.00
C GLU A 92 10.75 -1.93 0.40
N ALA A 93 11.73 -2.71 0.92
CA ALA A 93 13.13 -2.65 0.54
C ALA A 93 13.49 -3.52 -0.68
N PHE A 94 12.78 -3.34 -1.79
CA PHE A 94 13.16 -3.95 -3.05
C PHE A 94 14.42 -3.29 -3.62
N SER A 95 15.22 -4.03 -4.36
CA SER A 95 16.47 -3.51 -4.93
C SER A 95 16.29 -2.27 -5.81
N PHE A 96 15.11 -2.09 -6.38
CA PHE A 96 14.75 -0.93 -7.22
C PHE A 96 14.11 0.22 -6.44
N THR A 97 13.80 0.04 -5.13
CA THR A 97 13.26 1.11 -4.27
C THR A 97 14.29 1.68 -3.31
N VAL A 98 15.34 0.92 -3.01
CA VAL A 98 16.44 1.35 -2.11
C VAL A 98 17.30 2.38 -2.84
N VAL A 99 17.39 3.58 -2.27
CA VAL A 99 18.13 4.72 -2.86
C VAL A 99 19.36 5.15 -2.04
N SER A 100 19.55 4.54 -0.87
CA SER A 100 20.68 4.78 0.03
C SER A 100 20.95 3.56 0.89
N ASP A 101 22.05 3.55 1.61
CA ASP A 101 22.35 2.50 2.58
C ASP A 101 21.22 2.39 3.62
N MET A 102 20.78 1.17 3.88
CA MET A 102 19.74 0.87 4.85
C MET A 102 20.37 0.53 6.20
N PRO A 103 19.74 0.91 7.34
CA PRO A 103 20.21 0.50 8.65
C PRO A 103 20.22 -1.02 8.80
N ASP A 104 21.28 -1.56 9.42
CA ASP A 104 21.36 -2.99 9.76
C ASP A 104 20.65 -3.31 11.08
N GLU A 105 20.26 -2.29 11.83
CA GLU A 105 19.67 -2.41 13.16
C GLU A 105 18.19 -2.79 13.07
N LEU A 106 17.74 -3.58 14.06
CA LEU A 106 16.33 -3.91 14.24
C LEU A 106 15.64 -2.77 15.01
N LYS A 107 14.68 -2.11 14.41
CA LYS A 107 13.88 -1.10 15.09
C LYS A 107 12.79 -1.76 15.96
N ALA A 108 12.81 -1.46 17.26
CA ALA A 108 11.71 -1.83 18.14
C ALA A 108 10.42 -1.12 17.70
N PRO A 109 9.26 -1.82 17.61
CA PRO A 109 8.01 -1.15 17.35
C PRO A 109 7.72 -0.10 18.42
N PRO A 110 7.40 1.16 18.05
CA PRO A 110 7.10 2.19 19.04
C PRO A 110 5.77 1.90 19.74
N TYR A 111 5.62 2.39 20.97
CA TYR A 111 4.33 2.40 21.62
C TYR A 111 3.44 3.46 20.96
N VAL A 112 2.29 3.04 20.46
CA VAL A 112 1.27 3.92 19.85
C VAL A 112 0.06 3.98 20.77
N PRO A 113 -0.31 5.17 21.29
CA PRO A 113 -1.51 5.30 22.09
C PRO A 113 -2.76 5.06 21.24
N SER A 114 -3.88 4.70 21.88
CA SER A 114 -5.18 4.50 21.20
C SER A 114 -5.88 5.81 20.79
N ALA A 115 -5.16 6.91 20.76
CA ALA A 115 -5.66 8.22 20.34
C ALA A 115 -5.52 8.43 18.83
N ILE A 116 -6.36 9.31 18.27
CA ILE A 116 -6.14 9.83 16.92
C ILE A 116 -4.99 10.83 16.99
N LEU A 117 -3.88 10.51 16.32
CA LEU A 117 -2.69 11.33 16.35
C LEU A 117 -2.74 12.43 15.27
N ASP A 118 -2.28 13.63 15.62
CA ASP A 118 -1.93 14.64 14.63
C ASP A 118 -0.58 14.33 13.96
N ALA A 119 -0.19 15.16 12.98
CA ALA A 119 1.02 14.93 12.21
C ALA A 119 2.29 15.05 13.07
N GLN A 120 2.35 16.02 13.98
CA GLN A 120 3.49 16.22 14.88
C GLN A 120 3.65 15.03 15.84
N SER A 121 2.58 14.63 16.51
CA SER A 121 2.59 13.47 17.41
C SER A 121 2.98 12.18 16.67
N THR A 122 2.51 12.02 15.43
CA THR A 122 2.89 10.89 14.58
C THR A 122 4.40 10.91 14.29
N ARG A 123 4.97 12.05 13.95
CA ARG A 123 6.40 12.19 13.70
C ARG A 123 7.23 11.93 14.96
N ASP A 124 6.80 12.44 16.11
CA ASP A 124 7.52 12.25 17.39
C ASP A 124 7.54 10.77 17.82
N ILE A 125 6.48 10.00 17.50
CA ILE A 125 6.40 8.57 17.81
C ILE A 125 7.24 7.74 16.83
N TYR A 126 7.10 7.98 15.54
CA TYR A 126 7.73 7.13 14.52
C TYR A 126 9.13 7.58 14.10
N ILE A 127 9.51 8.84 14.35
CA ILE A 127 10.83 9.45 14.12
C ILE A 127 11.25 9.42 12.64
N ASP A 128 11.47 8.23 12.07
CA ASP A 128 11.89 7.97 10.69
C ASP A 128 10.75 7.48 9.78
N GLY A 129 9.54 7.33 10.32
CA GLY A 129 8.36 6.84 9.60
C GLY A 129 8.15 5.33 9.66
N SER A 130 9.16 4.53 10.03
CA SER A 130 9.01 3.08 10.14
C SER A 130 8.21 2.66 11.37
N PHE A 131 7.33 1.67 11.20
CA PHE A 131 6.56 1.06 12.30
C PHE A 131 7.34 -0.02 13.05
N GLY A 132 8.61 -0.22 12.70
CA GLY A 132 9.50 -1.15 13.35
C GLY A 132 9.70 -2.46 12.58
N GLY A 133 10.60 -3.28 13.09
CA GLY A 133 11.13 -4.45 12.43
C GLY A 133 12.47 -4.20 11.74
N PRO A 134 13.00 -5.16 10.99
CA PRO A 134 14.18 -4.96 10.17
C PRO A 134 13.88 -4.00 9.02
N TYR A 135 14.87 -3.22 8.58
CA TYR A 135 14.72 -2.31 7.44
C TYR A 135 14.91 -2.99 6.10
N GLN A 136 15.52 -4.16 6.09
CA GLN A 136 15.81 -4.93 4.88
C GLN A 136 15.65 -6.43 5.15
N ALA A 137 15.47 -7.19 4.09
CA ALA A 137 15.44 -8.64 4.10
C ALA A 137 16.37 -9.21 3.02
N ASP A 138 16.60 -10.52 3.04
CA ASP A 138 17.39 -11.18 2.00
C ASP A 138 16.83 -10.85 0.61
N PRO A 139 17.67 -10.42 -0.35
CA PRO A 139 17.25 -10.14 -1.72
C PRO A 139 16.47 -11.28 -2.38
N ALA A 140 16.76 -12.54 -2.02
CA ALA A 140 16.00 -13.69 -2.54
C ALA A 140 14.56 -13.71 -2.03
N VAL A 141 14.34 -13.32 -0.76
CA VAL A 141 12.99 -13.16 -0.19
C VAL A 141 12.22 -12.06 -0.91
N MET A 142 12.87 -10.93 -1.17
CA MET A 142 12.26 -9.81 -1.88
C MET A 142 11.89 -10.18 -3.33
N SER A 143 12.74 -10.95 -4.00
CA SER A 143 12.43 -11.48 -5.34
C SER A 143 11.26 -12.45 -5.32
N GLU A 144 11.19 -13.37 -4.32
CA GLU A 144 10.07 -14.29 -4.15
C GLU A 144 8.73 -13.54 -3.98
N ILE A 145 8.72 -12.49 -3.15
CA ILE A 145 7.55 -11.63 -2.95
C ILE A 145 7.14 -10.91 -4.24
N PHE A 146 8.09 -10.35 -4.96
CA PHE A 146 7.81 -9.66 -6.22
C PHE A 146 7.16 -10.61 -7.24
N ASP A 147 7.71 -11.82 -7.40
CA ASP A 147 7.21 -12.83 -8.33
C ASP A 147 5.80 -13.33 -7.96
N ILE A 148 5.53 -13.48 -6.66
CA ILE A 148 4.19 -13.84 -6.15
C ILE A 148 3.20 -12.74 -6.47
N THR A 149 3.53 -11.50 -6.13
CA THR A 149 2.68 -10.33 -6.38
C THR A 149 2.38 -10.16 -7.87
N LEU A 150 3.39 -10.34 -8.73
CA LEU A 150 3.20 -10.29 -10.17
C LEU A 150 2.23 -11.36 -10.67
N ARG A 151 2.35 -12.60 -10.17
CA ARG A 151 1.42 -13.69 -10.51
C ARG A 151 -0.01 -13.38 -10.08
N ASP A 152 -0.19 -12.86 -8.86
CA ASP A 152 -1.51 -12.45 -8.36
C ASP A 152 -2.16 -11.41 -9.28
N ILE A 153 -1.40 -10.37 -9.64
CA ILE A 153 -1.87 -9.32 -10.55
C ILE A 153 -2.29 -9.90 -11.90
N LEU A 154 -1.48 -10.80 -12.48
CA LEU A 154 -1.80 -11.44 -13.76
C LEU A 154 -3.07 -12.32 -13.68
N GLU A 155 -3.33 -12.97 -12.55
CA GLU A 155 -4.59 -13.72 -12.35
C GLU A 155 -5.79 -12.77 -12.19
N ILE A 156 -5.65 -11.71 -11.40
CA ILE A 156 -6.72 -10.72 -11.19
C ILE A 156 -7.12 -10.03 -12.51
N LEU A 157 -6.16 -9.75 -13.39
CA LEU A 157 -6.41 -9.13 -14.69
C LEU A 157 -7.23 -10.00 -15.65
N LYS A 158 -7.44 -11.28 -15.33
CA LYS A 158 -8.32 -12.14 -16.14
C LYS A 158 -9.81 -11.83 -15.94
N PHE A 159 -10.19 -11.15 -14.87
CA PHE A 159 -11.58 -10.78 -14.55
C PHE A 159 -12.53 -11.97 -14.73
N LYS A 160 -12.27 -13.06 -13.98
CA LYS A 160 -13.04 -14.31 -13.99
C LYS A 160 -14.04 -14.34 -12.85
#